data_9ee4b79da9c87f75313c1ed11770ed80
#
_entry.id   9ee4b79da9c87f75313c1ed11770ed80
#
_cell.length_a   1.000
_cell.length_b   1.000
_cell.length_c   1.000
_cell.angle_alpha   90.00
_cell.angle_beta   90.00
_cell.angle_gamma   90.00
#
_symmetry.space_group_name_H-M   'P 1'
#
loop_
_entity.id
_entity.type
_entity.pdbx_description
1 polymer ?
#
loop_
_entity_poly.entity_id
_entity_poly.type
_entity_poly.pdbx_seq_one_letter_code
_entity_poly.pdbx_strand_id
1 'polypeptide(L)'
;MTIFVFRTEEDKMPALKKIVVQNFRNIAFQELSFSPNINCISGNNGEGKTNLMDAVWYLSMTKSAFASSDRFNFRHGTDTFAVSGTYSMNMGPDARFSVQVDGKGEKKVRRDDKAYSKISEHIGVLPIVMVSPSDTSLVSESGDDRRRFVNSVLSQMDREYLAAMQQYNRLLFQRNKMLKDGTFDESLLDVFDERMNEYAGVIHGKRDAFVKDLLPLVAEHYATLSGGRETVSIDYRSDLRKGSLVELLKASREKDRIFKYTTAGIQRDDFLFEMN
;
A
#
# COMPACT_ATOMS: atom_id res chain seq x y z
N MET A 1 0.85 10.69 17.35
CA MET A 1 0.39 10.16 16.07
C MET A 1 -1.12 10.18 16.08
N THR A 2 -1.75 10.95 15.20
CA THR A 2 -3.20 11.14 15.15
C THR A 2 -3.69 10.56 13.82
N ILE A 3 -4.68 9.68 13.86
CA ILE A 3 -5.36 9.21 12.65
C ILE A 3 -6.58 10.11 12.45
N PHE A 4 -6.65 10.77 11.30
CA PHE A 4 -7.84 11.49 10.86
C PHE A 4 -8.62 10.60 9.90
N VAL A 5 -9.87 10.32 10.25
CA VAL A 5 -10.83 9.72 9.33
C VAL A 5 -11.74 10.85 8.87
N PHE A 6 -11.59 11.29 7.61
CA PHE A 6 -12.52 12.24 7.02
C PHE A 6 -13.80 11.48 6.61
N ARG A 7 -14.93 11.88 7.18
CA ARG A 7 -16.27 11.47 6.73
C ARG A 7 -16.90 12.61 5.94
N THR A 8 -17.29 12.34 4.70
CA THR A 8 -18.34 13.12 4.06
C THR A 8 -19.69 12.53 4.47
N GLU A 9 -20.70 13.35 4.69
CA GLU A 9 -22.02 12.91 5.21
C GLU A 9 -22.77 11.95 4.28
N GLU A 10 -22.39 11.84 3.01
CA GLU A 10 -23.11 11.04 2.01
C GLU A 10 -22.58 9.62 1.83
N ASP A 11 -21.30 9.34 2.15
CA ASP A 11 -20.72 7.98 2.07
C ASP A 11 -20.35 7.47 3.47
N LYS A 12 -21.24 6.69 4.08
CA LYS A 12 -20.94 6.01 5.33
C LYS A 12 -19.85 4.95 5.11
N MET A 13 -18.59 5.32 5.30
CA MET A 13 -17.47 4.38 5.31
C MET A 13 -17.58 3.37 6.45
N PRO A 14 -17.10 2.13 6.29
CA PRO A 14 -16.99 1.19 7.39
C PRO A 14 -16.23 1.80 8.57
N ALA A 15 -16.77 1.70 9.79
CA ALA A 15 -16.16 2.26 10.99
C ALA A 15 -15.79 1.15 11.97
N LEU A 16 -14.54 1.16 12.44
CA LEU A 16 -14.04 0.21 13.43
C LEU A 16 -14.72 0.47 14.78
N LYS A 17 -15.45 -0.52 15.29
CA LYS A 17 -16.10 -0.50 16.62
C LYS A 17 -15.27 -1.17 17.70
N LYS A 18 -14.58 -2.24 17.33
CA LYS A 18 -13.81 -3.05 18.28
C LYS A 18 -12.63 -3.69 17.57
N ILE A 19 -11.47 -3.75 18.22
CA ILE A 19 -10.32 -4.52 17.77
C ILE A 19 -9.87 -5.49 18.86
N VAL A 20 -9.43 -6.66 18.44
CA VAL A 20 -8.73 -7.64 19.28
C VAL A 20 -7.40 -7.97 18.59
N VAL A 21 -6.31 -7.78 19.33
CA VAL A 21 -4.95 -8.03 18.86
C VAL A 21 -4.33 -9.09 19.75
N GLN A 22 -3.76 -10.13 19.17
CA GLN A 22 -3.13 -11.23 19.89
C GLN A 22 -1.74 -11.53 19.32
N ASN A 23 -0.74 -11.57 20.18
CA ASN A 23 0.65 -11.91 19.86
C ASN A 23 1.26 -11.07 18.72
N PHE A 24 0.87 -9.81 18.60
CA PHE A 24 1.36 -8.90 17.58
C PHE A 24 2.45 -7.99 18.16
N ARG A 25 3.68 -8.18 17.74
CA ARG A 25 4.88 -7.47 18.24
C ARG A 25 5.01 -7.50 19.75
N ASN A 26 4.92 -6.34 20.44
CA ASN A 26 4.95 -6.31 21.93
C ASN A 26 3.58 -6.54 22.57
N ILE A 27 2.50 -6.62 21.80
CA ILE A 27 1.15 -6.82 22.32
C ILE A 27 0.89 -8.31 22.49
N ALA A 28 0.76 -8.78 23.73
CA ALA A 28 0.37 -10.16 24.03
C ALA A 28 -1.11 -10.38 23.73
N PHE A 29 -1.95 -9.54 24.33
CA PHE A 29 -3.38 -9.50 24.11
C PHE A 29 -3.88 -8.08 24.40
N GLN A 30 -4.69 -7.55 23.49
CA GLN A 30 -5.34 -6.26 23.67
C GLN A 30 -6.73 -6.30 23.04
N GLU A 31 -7.73 -5.86 23.80
CA GLU A 31 -9.08 -5.65 23.30
C GLU A 31 -9.46 -4.18 23.54
N LEU A 32 -9.94 -3.49 22.51
CA LEU A 32 -10.33 -2.09 22.60
C LEU A 32 -11.62 -1.85 21.81
N SER A 33 -12.46 -0.99 22.37
CA SER A 33 -13.65 -0.44 21.69
C SER A 33 -13.39 1.00 21.29
N PHE A 34 -13.91 1.38 20.14
CA PHE A 34 -13.72 2.70 19.54
C PHE A 34 -15.04 3.48 19.50
N SER A 35 -14.95 4.78 19.70
CA SER A 35 -16.05 5.71 19.42
C SER A 35 -16.19 5.92 17.91
N PRO A 36 -17.36 6.33 17.41
CA PRO A 36 -17.57 6.54 15.97
C PRO A 36 -16.69 7.63 15.35
N ASN A 37 -16.20 8.57 16.15
CA ASN A 37 -15.52 9.78 15.67
C ASN A 37 -14.02 9.73 16.00
N ILE A 38 -13.58 10.53 16.97
CA ILE A 38 -12.16 10.67 17.35
C ILE A 38 -11.86 9.76 18.53
N ASN A 39 -10.76 9.00 18.41
CA ASN A 39 -10.22 8.17 19.46
C ASN A 39 -8.77 8.58 19.72
N CYS A 40 -8.45 8.92 20.98
CA CYS A 40 -7.10 9.29 21.38
C CYS A 40 -6.45 8.09 22.09
N ILE A 41 -5.27 7.68 21.61
CA ILE A 41 -4.45 6.63 22.23
C ILE A 41 -3.24 7.29 22.89
N SER A 42 -3.20 7.28 24.22
CA SER A 42 -2.13 7.86 25.03
C SER A 42 -1.42 6.80 25.87
N GLY A 43 -0.24 7.11 26.37
CA GLY A 43 0.60 6.23 27.20
C GLY A 43 2.08 6.53 27.01
N ASN A 44 2.94 5.87 27.80
CA ASN A 44 4.39 6.09 27.75
C ASN A 44 5.02 5.56 26.45
N ASN A 45 6.23 6.00 26.16
CA ASN A 45 7.00 5.50 25.02
C ASN A 45 7.32 4.00 25.23
N GLY A 46 7.24 3.24 24.13
CA GLY A 46 7.49 1.78 24.18
C GLY A 46 6.26 0.92 24.53
N GLU A 47 5.14 1.48 25.01
CA GLU A 47 3.95 0.71 25.42
C GLU A 47 3.16 0.09 24.25
N GLY A 48 3.54 0.35 23.00
CA GLY A 48 2.92 -0.32 21.86
C GLY A 48 1.85 0.50 21.13
N LYS A 49 1.73 1.82 21.41
CA LYS A 49 0.76 2.69 20.69
C LYS A 49 0.87 2.58 19.17
N THR A 50 2.09 2.69 18.65
CA THR A 50 2.35 2.54 17.21
C THR A 50 2.05 1.12 16.73
N ASN A 51 2.32 0.10 17.55
CA ASN A 51 2.02 -1.28 17.18
C ASN A 51 0.50 -1.56 17.13
N LEU A 52 -0.27 -0.91 18.01
CA LEU A 52 -1.73 -0.97 17.94
C LEU A 52 -2.25 -0.30 16.65
N MET A 53 -1.70 0.86 16.27
CA MET A 53 -2.05 1.53 15.02
C MET A 53 -1.69 0.68 13.81
N ASP A 54 -0.51 0.04 13.83
CA ASP A 54 -0.10 -0.90 12.79
C ASP A 54 -1.00 -2.15 12.75
N ALA A 55 -1.52 -2.61 13.88
CA ALA A 55 -2.50 -3.71 13.90
C ALA A 55 -3.82 -3.32 13.22
N VAL A 56 -4.31 -2.09 13.42
CA VAL A 56 -5.48 -1.56 12.69
C VAL A 56 -5.19 -1.50 11.18
N TRP A 57 -4.03 -0.97 10.81
CA TRP A 57 -3.57 -0.96 9.42
C TRP A 57 -3.44 -2.37 8.85
N TYR A 58 -2.84 -3.29 9.61
CA TYR A 58 -2.66 -4.69 9.21
C TYR A 58 -3.98 -5.39 8.94
N LEU A 59 -5.01 -5.10 9.74
CA LEU A 59 -6.34 -5.66 9.54
C LEU A 59 -6.96 -5.22 8.21
N SER A 60 -6.72 -4.00 7.75
CA SER A 60 -7.20 -3.49 6.47
C SER A 60 -6.32 -3.94 5.29
N MET A 61 -5.01 -3.76 5.41
CA MET A 61 -4.07 -3.91 4.29
C MET A 61 -3.40 -5.29 4.25
N THR A 62 -3.64 -6.16 5.22
CA THR A 62 -3.04 -7.50 5.38
C THR A 62 -1.52 -7.52 5.38
N LYS A 63 -0.90 -6.38 5.61
CA LYS A 63 0.55 -6.18 5.73
C LYS A 63 0.83 -5.03 6.69
N SER A 64 1.97 -5.07 7.36
CA SER A 64 2.42 -3.98 8.22
C SER A 64 2.75 -2.72 7.41
N ALA A 65 2.51 -1.54 8.00
CA ALA A 65 3.02 -0.28 7.47
C ALA A 65 4.52 -0.10 7.71
N PHE A 66 5.07 -0.72 8.76
CA PHE A 66 6.44 -0.50 9.23
C PHE A 66 7.36 -1.69 9.04
N ALA A 67 6.84 -2.92 9.00
CA ALA A 67 7.65 -4.13 8.84
C ALA A 67 7.63 -4.64 7.40
N SER A 68 8.79 -5.02 6.89
CA SER A 68 8.97 -5.55 5.53
C SER A 68 8.49 -7.00 5.36
N SER A 69 8.27 -7.72 6.47
CA SER A 69 7.86 -9.13 6.46
C SER A 69 7.03 -9.45 7.71
N ASP A 70 6.07 -10.36 7.58
CA ASP A 70 5.21 -10.79 8.68
C ASP A 70 5.98 -11.42 9.84
N ARG A 71 7.15 -12.01 9.59
CA ARG A 71 8.02 -12.57 10.63
C ARG A 71 8.41 -11.56 11.73
N PHE A 72 8.43 -10.27 11.39
CA PHE A 72 8.72 -9.21 12.36
C PHE A 72 7.50 -8.75 13.16
N ASN A 73 6.33 -9.29 12.84
CA ASN A 73 5.09 -8.98 13.55
C ASN A 73 4.75 -10.00 14.64
N PHE A 74 5.46 -11.15 14.71
CA PHE A 74 5.28 -12.10 15.82
C PHE A 74 5.79 -11.49 17.12
N ARG A 75 5.04 -11.74 18.19
CA ARG A 75 5.54 -11.49 19.54
C ARG A 75 6.66 -12.48 19.85
N HIS A 76 7.69 -11.99 20.52
CA HIS A 76 8.82 -12.85 20.90
C HIS A 76 8.33 -14.08 21.68
N GLY A 77 8.79 -15.26 21.27
CA GLY A 77 8.41 -16.54 21.87
C GLY A 77 7.06 -17.10 21.39
N THR A 78 6.45 -16.52 20.35
CA THR A 78 5.22 -17.04 19.72
C THR A 78 5.44 -17.35 18.24
N ASP A 79 4.64 -18.28 17.73
CA ASP A 79 4.65 -18.73 16.34
C ASP A 79 3.37 -18.39 15.59
N THR A 80 2.48 -17.61 16.22
CA THR A 80 1.24 -17.14 15.59
C THR A 80 0.90 -15.74 16.09
N PHE A 81 0.26 -14.94 15.27
CA PHE A 81 -0.45 -13.75 15.69
C PHE A 81 -1.80 -13.63 15.00
N ALA A 82 -2.71 -12.91 15.61
CA ALA A 82 -4.01 -12.61 15.05
C ALA A 82 -4.43 -11.18 15.34
N VAL A 83 -5.08 -10.55 14.35
CA VAL A 83 -5.78 -9.28 14.51
C VAL A 83 -7.20 -9.47 14.02
N SER A 84 -8.18 -9.09 14.82
CA SER A 84 -9.59 -9.10 14.39
C SER A 84 -10.28 -7.82 14.81
N GLY A 85 -11.26 -7.40 14.03
CA GLY A 85 -12.05 -6.20 14.30
C GLY A 85 -13.50 -6.37 13.90
N THR A 86 -14.38 -5.71 14.63
CA THR A 86 -15.80 -5.56 14.30
C THR A 86 -16.01 -4.16 13.72
N TYR A 87 -16.61 -4.09 12.56
CA TYR A 87 -16.90 -2.85 11.86
C TYR A 87 -18.41 -2.66 11.69
N SER A 88 -18.87 -1.43 11.89
CA SER A 88 -20.18 -1.04 11.34
C SER A 88 -20.01 -0.86 9.84
N MET A 89 -20.89 -1.49 9.07
CA MET A 89 -20.85 -1.42 7.61
C MET A 89 -21.85 -0.36 7.11
N ASN A 90 -21.63 0.17 5.91
CA ASN A 90 -22.53 1.17 5.30
C ASN A 90 -23.95 0.64 5.10
N MET A 91 -24.05 -0.63 4.74
CA MET A 91 -25.30 -1.34 4.57
C MET A 91 -25.22 -2.71 5.26
N GLY A 92 -26.26 -3.06 6.00
CA GLY A 92 -26.37 -4.34 6.69
C GLY A 92 -25.86 -4.33 8.14
N PRO A 93 -25.73 -5.51 8.75
CA PRO A 93 -25.25 -5.67 10.10
C PRO A 93 -23.75 -5.39 10.21
N ASP A 94 -23.29 -5.23 11.45
CA ASP A 94 -21.86 -5.20 11.75
C ASP A 94 -21.18 -6.47 11.20
N ALA A 95 -19.98 -6.31 10.66
CA ALA A 95 -19.19 -7.41 10.12
C ALA A 95 -17.89 -7.59 10.91
N ARG A 96 -17.47 -8.84 11.08
CA ARG A 96 -16.21 -9.18 11.73
C ARG A 96 -15.17 -9.54 10.68
N PHE A 97 -14.02 -8.91 10.80
CA PHE A 97 -12.85 -9.22 9.96
C PHE A 97 -11.72 -9.76 10.81
N SER A 98 -10.93 -10.69 10.28
CA SER A 98 -9.76 -11.21 10.98
C SER A 98 -8.64 -11.57 10.02
N VAL A 99 -7.42 -11.32 10.46
CA VAL A 99 -6.19 -11.77 9.81
C VAL A 99 -5.39 -12.56 10.83
N GLN A 100 -5.03 -13.78 10.48
CA GLN A 100 -4.19 -14.67 11.26
C GLN A 100 -2.99 -15.11 10.44
N VAL A 101 -1.82 -15.12 11.04
CA VAL A 101 -0.57 -15.59 10.43
C VAL A 101 0.08 -16.60 11.34
N ASP A 102 0.55 -17.71 10.80
CA ASP A 102 1.32 -18.72 11.53
C ASP A 102 2.82 -18.66 11.23
N GLY A 103 3.62 -19.39 12.00
CA GLY A 103 5.07 -19.45 11.89
C GLY A 103 5.59 -20.02 10.58
N LYS A 104 4.74 -20.68 9.80
CA LYS A 104 5.05 -21.14 8.43
C LYS A 104 4.82 -20.06 7.38
N GLY A 105 4.27 -18.89 7.79
CA GLY A 105 3.90 -17.78 6.92
C GLY A 105 2.54 -17.96 6.23
N GLU A 106 1.73 -18.96 6.65
CA GLU A 106 0.38 -19.10 6.15
C GLU A 106 -0.50 -17.98 6.72
N LYS A 107 -1.14 -17.23 5.83
CA LYS A 107 -2.01 -16.11 6.17
C LYS A 107 -3.45 -16.43 5.83
N LYS A 108 -4.33 -16.31 6.82
CA LYS A 108 -5.78 -16.52 6.68
C LYS A 108 -6.52 -15.21 6.96
N VAL A 109 -7.24 -14.72 5.95
CA VAL A 109 -8.08 -13.52 6.03
C VAL A 109 -9.53 -13.94 5.95
N ARG A 110 -10.37 -13.48 6.89
CA ARG A 110 -11.78 -13.87 6.97
C ARG A 110 -12.68 -12.66 7.15
N ARG A 111 -13.90 -12.79 6.62
CA ARG A 111 -15.05 -11.94 6.93
C ARG A 111 -16.17 -12.83 7.46
N ASP A 112 -16.70 -12.52 8.65
CA ASP A 112 -17.77 -13.30 9.33
C ASP A 112 -17.46 -14.81 9.32
N ASP A 113 -16.21 -15.14 9.74
CA ASP A 113 -15.61 -16.49 9.82
C ASP A 113 -15.43 -17.22 8.48
N LYS A 114 -15.86 -16.64 7.34
CA LYS A 114 -15.60 -17.15 5.99
C LYS A 114 -14.28 -16.65 5.47
N ALA A 115 -13.39 -17.56 5.07
CA ALA A 115 -12.11 -17.17 4.48
C ALA A 115 -12.32 -16.62 3.07
N TYR A 116 -11.56 -15.56 2.74
CA TYR A 116 -11.46 -15.09 1.36
C TYR A 116 -10.73 -16.13 0.49
N SER A 117 -11.15 -16.29 -0.74
CA SER A 117 -10.46 -17.15 -1.71
C SER A 117 -9.12 -16.57 -2.12
N LYS A 118 -9.04 -15.24 -2.22
CA LYS A 118 -7.82 -14.49 -2.46
C LYS A 118 -7.74 -13.31 -1.48
N ILE A 119 -6.57 -13.12 -0.88
CA ILE A 119 -6.33 -12.01 0.05
C ILE A 119 -6.61 -10.64 -0.60
N SER A 120 -6.36 -10.52 -1.92
CA SER A 120 -6.63 -9.29 -2.68
C SER A 120 -8.11 -8.88 -2.69
N GLU A 121 -9.05 -9.80 -2.45
CA GLU A 121 -10.47 -9.48 -2.36
C GLU A 121 -10.81 -8.66 -1.12
N HIS A 122 -9.97 -8.72 -0.10
CA HIS A 122 -10.11 -7.95 1.14
C HIS A 122 -9.61 -6.51 1.01
N ILE A 123 -8.64 -6.26 0.15
CA ILE A 123 -8.05 -4.91 -0.01
C ILE A 123 -9.12 -3.94 -0.53
N GLY A 124 -9.25 -2.79 0.14
CA GLY A 124 -10.27 -1.77 -0.17
C GLY A 124 -11.64 -2.01 0.46
N VAL A 125 -11.88 -3.17 1.11
CA VAL A 125 -13.13 -3.41 1.88
C VAL A 125 -13.18 -2.56 3.15
N LEU A 126 -12.03 -2.32 3.76
CA LEU A 126 -11.85 -1.48 4.94
C LEU A 126 -10.88 -0.34 4.57
N PRO A 127 -11.34 0.73 3.89
CA PRO A 127 -10.47 1.81 3.47
C PRO A 127 -9.75 2.44 4.66
N ILE A 128 -8.46 2.68 4.52
CA ILE A 128 -7.63 3.25 5.59
C ILE A 128 -6.55 4.16 5.04
N VAL A 129 -6.29 5.24 5.76
CA VAL A 129 -5.12 6.10 5.56
C VAL A 129 -4.37 6.19 6.87
N MET A 130 -3.06 6.08 6.82
CA MET A 130 -2.18 6.28 7.97
C MET A 130 -1.27 7.46 7.70
N VAL A 131 -1.16 8.36 8.67
CA VAL A 131 -0.21 9.48 8.63
C VAL A 131 0.72 9.36 9.83
N SER A 132 2.00 9.48 9.60
CA SER A 132 3.06 9.40 10.61
C SER A 132 4.03 10.56 10.48
N PRO A 133 4.80 10.92 11.52
CA PRO A 133 5.84 11.95 11.41
C PRO A 133 6.89 11.66 10.34
N SER A 134 7.10 10.40 9.97
CA SER A 134 8.04 10.01 8.91
C SER A 134 7.51 10.31 7.49
N ASP A 135 6.22 10.63 7.32
CA ASP A 135 5.64 10.89 6.00
C ASP A 135 6.08 12.24 5.41
N THR A 136 6.81 13.06 6.17
CA THR A 136 7.60 14.17 5.62
C THR A 136 8.59 13.70 4.55
N SER A 137 8.99 12.42 4.57
CA SER A 137 9.79 11.77 3.53
C SER A 137 9.13 11.78 2.15
N LEU A 138 7.79 11.86 2.07
CA LEU A 138 7.07 12.00 0.79
C LEU A 138 7.52 13.24 0.00
N VAL A 139 7.89 14.32 0.71
CA VAL A 139 8.34 15.56 0.08
C VAL A 139 9.87 15.62 -0.01
N SER A 140 10.59 15.16 1.02
CA SER A 140 12.04 15.36 1.17
C SER A 140 12.90 14.22 0.65
N GLU A 141 12.37 12.99 0.52
CA GLU A 141 13.16 11.79 0.25
C GLU A 141 12.84 11.14 -1.11
N SER A 142 13.13 9.84 -1.21
CA SER A 142 13.14 9.09 -2.46
C SER A 142 11.74 8.84 -3.03
N GLY A 143 11.69 8.65 -4.36
CA GLY A 143 10.47 8.24 -5.06
C GLY A 143 9.86 6.91 -4.58
N ASP A 144 10.59 6.10 -3.79
CA ASP A 144 10.06 4.83 -3.25
C ASP A 144 8.89 5.07 -2.28
N ASP A 145 8.98 6.07 -1.40
CA ASP A 145 7.91 6.38 -0.46
C ASP A 145 6.71 6.97 -1.17
N ARG A 146 6.93 7.85 -2.15
CA ARG A 146 5.86 8.39 -2.99
C ARG A 146 5.13 7.30 -3.77
N ARG A 147 5.87 6.39 -4.40
CA ARG A 147 5.26 5.23 -5.09
C ARG A 147 4.49 4.33 -4.12
N ARG A 148 5.03 4.09 -2.92
CA ARG A 148 4.37 3.28 -1.88
C ARG A 148 3.05 3.90 -1.46
N PHE A 149 3.02 5.22 -1.25
CA PHE A 149 1.81 5.97 -0.93
C PHE A 149 0.77 5.85 -2.04
N VAL A 150 1.11 6.21 -3.29
CA VAL A 150 0.19 6.14 -4.43
C VAL A 150 -0.32 4.71 -4.66
N ASN A 151 0.56 3.71 -4.59
CA ASN A 151 0.17 2.31 -4.73
C ASN A 151 -0.78 1.86 -3.61
N SER A 152 -0.58 2.35 -2.38
CA SER A 152 -1.45 2.02 -1.25
C SER A 152 -2.85 2.57 -1.45
N VAL A 153 -2.97 3.81 -1.89
CA VAL A 153 -4.27 4.46 -2.16
C VAL A 153 -4.96 3.79 -3.34
N LEU A 154 -4.31 3.72 -4.50
CA LEU A 154 -4.89 3.15 -5.71
C LEU A 154 -5.28 1.68 -5.56
N SER A 155 -4.49 0.88 -4.83
CA SER A 155 -4.84 -0.53 -4.57
C SER A 155 -6.11 -0.70 -3.74
N GLN A 156 -6.47 0.26 -2.91
CA GLN A 156 -7.72 0.24 -2.16
C GLN A 156 -8.91 0.73 -2.99
N MET A 157 -8.68 1.65 -3.92
CA MET A 157 -9.73 2.28 -4.73
C MET A 157 -10.07 1.49 -5.99
N ASP A 158 -9.09 0.79 -6.58
CA ASP A 158 -9.20 0.19 -7.90
C ASP A 158 -8.68 -1.26 -7.93
N ARG A 159 -9.60 -2.20 -8.13
CA ARG A 159 -9.26 -3.65 -8.19
C ARG A 159 -8.44 -4.02 -9.42
N GLU A 160 -8.66 -3.32 -10.55
CA GLU A 160 -7.89 -3.54 -11.77
C GLU A 160 -6.43 -3.09 -11.56
N TYR A 161 -6.23 -1.93 -10.92
CA TYR A 161 -4.92 -1.48 -10.52
C TYR A 161 -4.19 -2.46 -9.60
N LEU A 162 -4.88 -2.93 -8.55
CA LEU A 162 -4.31 -3.92 -7.61
C LEU A 162 -3.90 -5.20 -8.35
N ALA A 163 -4.76 -5.72 -9.22
CA ALA A 163 -4.47 -6.93 -10.00
C ALA A 163 -3.28 -6.71 -10.94
N ALA A 164 -3.25 -5.59 -11.67
CA ALA A 164 -2.16 -5.24 -12.57
C ALA A 164 -0.82 -5.10 -11.81
N MET A 165 -0.82 -4.42 -10.65
CA MET A 165 0.37 -4.29 -9.79
C MET A 165 0.89 -5.63 -9.29
N GLN A 166 0.01 -6.56 -8.90
CA GLN A 166 0.42 -7.89 -8.45
C GLN A 166 1.07 -8.69 -9.58
N GLN A 167 0.49 -8.67 -10.78
CA GLN A 167 1.04 -9.38 -11.94
C GLN A 167 2.35 -8.75 -12.41
N TYR A 168 2.40 -7.42 -12.52
CA TYR A 168 3.63 -6.71 -12.87
C TYR A 168 4.77 -7.01 -11.91
N ASN A 169 4.54 -6.94 -10.59
CA ASN A 169 5.56 -7.22 -9.58
C ASN A 169 6.02 -8.68 -9.62
N ARG A 170 5.13 -9.63 -9.90
CA ARG A 170 5.48 -11.05 -10.07
C ARG A 170 6.41 -11.25 -11.27
N LEU A 171 6.07 -10.65 -12.42
CA LEU A 171 6.90 -10.75 -13.64
C LEU A 171 8.24 -10.03 -13.45
N LEU A 172 8.24 -8.85 -12.84
CA LEU A 172 9.46 -8.10 -12.51
C LEU A 172 10.40 -8.92 -11.60
N PHE A 173 9.85 -9.60 -10.59
CA PHE A 173 10.63 -10.48 -9.72
C PHE A 173 11.25 -11.64 -10.51
N GLN A 174 10.48 -12.29 -11.38
CA GLN A 174 10.98 -13.39 -12.21
C GLN A 174 12.04 -12.92 -13.19
N ARG A 175 11.82 -11.79 -13.87
CA ARG A 175 12.80 -11.16 -14.77
C ARG A 175 14.10 -10.81 -14.02
N ASN A 176 14.01 -10.17 -12.86
CA ASN A 176 15.16 -9.83 -12.04
C ASN A 176 15.91 -11.07 -11.54
N LYS A 177 15.22 -12.17 -11.25
CA LYS A 177 15.86 -13.43 -10.89
C LYS A 177 16.69 -13.97 -12.05
N MET A 178 16.18 -14.00 -13.28
CA MET A 178 16.94 -14.42 -14.46
C MET A 178 18.18 -13.54 -14.68
N LEU A 179 18.03 -12.21 -14.57
CA LEU A 179 19.15 -11.28 -14.69
C LEU A 179 20.24 -11.55 -13.62
N LYS A 180 19.83 -11.87 -12.40
CA LYS A 180 20.74 -12.16 -11.28
C LYS A 180 21.45 -13.49 -11.43
N ASP A 181 20.73 -14.52 -11.89
CA ASP A 181 21.27 -15.88 -12.05
C ASP A 181 22.17 -16.01 -13.31
N GLY A 182 22.16 -14.99 -14.18
CA GLY A 182 22.95 -14.98 -15.41
C GLY A 182 22.43 -15.93 -16.50
N THR A 183 21.22 -16.45 -16.34
CA THR A 183 20.55 -17.31 -17.33
C THR A 183 19.81 -16.41 -18.34
N PHE A 184 20.55 -15.97 -19.36
CA PHE A 184 19.97 -15.10 -20.40
C PHE A 184 19.35 -15.94 -21.52
N ASP A 185 18.05 -16.10 -21.48
CA ASP A 185 17.24 -16.53 -22.62
C ASP A 185 16.52 -15.28 -23.17
N GLU A 186 16.98 -14.80 -24.33
CA GLU A 186 16.43 -13.61 -24.98
C GLU A 186 14.95 -13.78 -25.31
N SER A 187 14.54 -14.98 -25.75
CA SER A 187 13.15 -15.26 -26.11
C SER A 187 12.23 -15.22 -24.89
N LEU A 188 12.73 -15.71 -23.75
CA LEU A 188 12.00 -15.67 -22.50
C LEU A 188 11.92 -14.26 -21.92
N LEU A 189 12.97 -13.44 -22.07
CA LEU A 189 12.94 -12.03 -21.70
C LEU A 189 11.93 -11.27 -22.55
N ASP A 190 11.84 -11.52 -23.87
CA ASP A 190 10.81 -10.92 -24.73
C ASP A 190 9.40 -11.24 -24.24
N VAL A 191 9.13 -12.48 -23.84
CA VAL A 191 7.82 -12.87 -23.29
C VAL A 191 7.52 -12.14 -21.98
N PHE A 192 8.50 -11.97 -21.09
CA PHE A 192 8.30 -11.17 -19.88
C PHE A 192 8.04 -9.70 -20.21
N ASP A 193 8.83 -9.12 -21.12
CA ASP A 193 8.73 -7.72 -21.51
C ASP A 193 7.34 -7.40 -22.10
N GLU A 194 6.81 -8.25 -22.99
CA GLU A 194 5.48 -8.10 -23.57
C GLU A 194 4.37 -8.17 -22.50
N ARG A 195 4.43 -9.19 -21.63
CA ARG A 195 3.44 -9.31 -20.55
C ARG A 195 3.51 -8.18 -19.54
N MET A 196 4.70 -7.71 -19.20
CA MET A 196 4.87 -6.59 -18.31
C MET A 196 4.33 -5.30 -18.93
N ASN A 197 4.44 -5.13 -20.25
CA ASN A 197 3.94 -3.97 -20.97
C ASN A 197 2.42 -3.80 -20.83
N GLU A 198 1.65 -4.88 -20.93
CA GLU A 198 0.20 -4.86 -20.76
C GLU A 198 -0.18 -4.26 -19.38
N TYR A 199 0.42 -4.78 -18.31
CA TYR A 199 0.14 -4.30 -16.96
C TYR A 199 0.70 -2.91 -16.70
N ALA A 200 1.85 -2.58 -17.27
CA ALA A 200 2.47 -1.27 -17.13
C ALA A 200 1.59 -0.16 -17.72
N GLY A 201 0.96 -0.41 -18.87
CA GLY A 201 0.01 0.52 -19.48
C GLY A 201 -1.18 0.83 -18.58
N VAL A 202 -1.79 -0.19 -17.98
CA VAL A 202 -2.89 -0.03 -17.01
C VAL A 202 -2.42 0.80 -15.81
N ILE A 203 -1.29 0.43 -15.20
CA ILE A 203 -0.77 1.10 -14.01
C ILE A 203 -0.43 2.56 -14.31
N HIS A 204 0.24 2.83 -15.43
CA HIS A 204 0.59 4.17 -15.86
C HIS A 204 -0.65 5.06 -16.05
N GLY A 205 -1.65 4.56 -16.78
CA GLY A 205 -2.90 5.30 -17.02
C GLY A 205 -3.64 5.64 -15.72
N LYS A 206 -3.75 4.67 -14.79
CA LYS A 206 -4.40 4.89 -13.49
C LYS A 206 -3.63 5.88 -12.60
N ARG A 207 -2.30 5.86 -12.62
CA ARG A 207 -1.47 6.83 -11.88
C ARG A 207 -1.59 8.23 -12.44
N ASP A 208 -1.61 8.38 -13.77
CA ASP A 208 -1.76 9.67 -14.43
C ASP A 208 -3.14 10.28 -14.14
N ALA A 209 -4.21 9.49 -14.20
CA ALA A 209 -5.55 9.91 -13.81
C ALA A 209 -5.62 10.32 -12.32
N PHE A 210 -5.06 9.48 -11.44
CA PHE A 210 -5.04 9.76 -10.00
C PHE A 210 -4.37 11.08 -9.65
N VAL A 211 -3.24 11.40 -10.28
CA VAL A 211 -2.55 12.68 -10.03
C VAL A 211 -3.41 13.87 -10.48
N LYS A 212 -4.11 13.74 -11.61
CA LYS A 212 -5.03 14.78 -12.10
C LYS A 212 -6.19 15.03 -11.15
N ASP A 213 -6.72 13.97 -10.54
CA ASP A 213 -7.82 14.05 -9.58
C ASP A 213 -7.33 14.53 -8.20
N LEU A 214 -6.12 14.15 -7.78
CA LEU A 214 -5.54 14.51 -6.50
C LEU A 214 -5.12 15.98 -6.44
N LEU A 215 -4.55 16.51 -7.50
CA LEU A 215 -3.97 17.86 -7.52
C LEU A 215 -4.94 18.95 -7.08
N PRO A 216 -6.18 19.05 -7.59
CA PRO A 216 -7.13 20.09 -7.15
C PRO A 216 -7.45 19.98 -5.66
N LEU A 217 -7.58 18.78 -5.10
CA LEU A 217 -7.85 18.56 -3.68
C LEU A 217 -6.68 19.02 -2.80
N VAL A 218 -5.45 18.66 -3.20
CA VAL A 218 -4.24 19.12 -2.48
C VAL A 218 -4.10 20.62 -2.57
N ALA A 219 -4.34 21.22 -3.74
CA ALA A 219 -4.24 22.67 -3.95
C ALA A 219 -5.26 23.44 -3.08
N GLU A 220 -6.50 22.98 -2.98
CA GLU A 220 -7.54 23.58 -2.13
C GLU A 220 -7.14 23.56 -0.65
N HIS A 221 -6.75 22.39 -0.14
CA HIS A 221 -6.34 22.25 1.26
C HIS A 221 -5.07 23.06 1.56
N TYR A 222 -4.12 23.07 0.64
CA TYR A 222 -2.87 23.81 0.81
C TYR A 222 -3.09 25.32 0.77
N ALA A 223 -3.95 25.82 -0.12
CA ALA A 223 -4.34 27.22 -0.15
C ALA A 223 -4.95 27.68 1.17
N THR A 224 -5.78 26.83 1.80
CA THR A 224 -6.35 27.08 3.12
C THR A 224 -5.26 27.19 4.20
N LEU A 225 -4.27 26.28 4.19
CA LEU A 225 -3.18 26.26 5.17
C LEU A 225 -2.19 27.43 4.98
N SER A 226 -1.82 27.74 3.73
CA SER A 226 -0.88 28.81 3.40
C SER A 226 -1.50 30.21 3.41
N GLY A 227 -2.83 30.29 3.51
CA GLY A 227 -3.55 31.56 3.32
C GLY A 227 -3.49 32.08 1.90
N GLY A 228 -3.37 31.16 0.92
CA GLY A 228 -3.30 31.47 -0.52
C GLY A 228 -1.99 32.09 -1.01
N ARG A 229 -0.95 32.04 -0.18
CA ARG A 229 0.36 32.66 -0.50
C ARG A 229 1.25 31.81 -1.39
N GLU A 230 0.99 30.54 -1.43
CA GLU A 230 1.81 29.55 -2.13
C GLU A 230 0.91 28.61 -2.93
N THR A 231 1.41 28.10 -4.04
CA THR A 231 0.74 27.10 -4.86
C THR A 231 1.49 25.79 -4.82
N VAL A 232 0.77 24.67 -5.04
CA VAL A 232 1.37 23.34 -5.11
C VAL A 232 1.14 22.72 -6.46
N SER A 233 2.09 21.93 -6.92
CA SER A 233 1.94 21.08 -8.09
C SER A 233 2.38 19.66 -7.79
N ILE A 234 1.87 18.70 -8.58
CA ILE A 234 2.27 17.30 -8.55
C ILE A 234 2.62 16.89 -9.97
N ASP A 235 3.89 16.55 -10.21
CA ASP A 235 4.36 16.07 -11.50
C ASP A 235 4.58 14.55 -11.45
N TYR A 236 3.81 13.81 -12.22
CA TYR A 236 4.00 12.38 -12.39
C TYR A 236 5.02 12.11 -13.49
N ARG A 237 6.18 11.61 -13.13
CA ARG A 237 7.28 11.25 -14.03
C ARG A 237 7.32 9.76 -14.27
N SER A 238 7.20 9.37 -15.54
CA SER A 238 7.29 7.98 -15.98
C SER A 238 8.04 7.88 -17.30
N ASP A 239 8.88 6.84 -17.41
CA ASP A 239 9.54 6.54 -18.67
C ASP A 239 8.54 6.13 -19.77
N LEU A 240 7.37 5.62 -19.41
CA LEU A 240 6.32 5.25 -20.35
C LEU A 240 5.76 6.43 -21.15
N ARG A 241 6.05 7.67 -20.76
CA ARG A 241 5.78 8.85 -21.59
C ARG A 241 6.67 8.94 -22.84
N LYS A 242 7.81 8.20 -22.87
CA LYS A 242 8.78 8.20 -23.97
C LYS A 242 8.55 7.08 -24.99
N GLY A 243 7.81 6.05 -24.62
CA GLY A 243 7.55 4.87 -25.45
C GLY A 243 6.95 3.71 -24.69
N SER A 244 6.72 2.60 -25.36
CA SER A 244 6.22 1.38 -24.74
C SER A 244 7.24 0.77 -23.77
N LEU A 245 6.77 0.03 -22.76
CA LEU A 245 7.67 -0.66 -21.84
C LEU A 245 8.59 -1.64 -22.59
N VAL A 246 8.09 -2.31 -23.63
CA VAL A 246 8.88 -3.25 -24.44
C VAL A 246 10.08 -2.55 -25.06
N GLU A 247 9.87 -1.38 -25.68
CA GLU A 247 10.96 -0.59 -26.28
C GLU A 247 11.97 -0.15 -25.23
N LEU A 248 11.49 0.32 -24.07
CA LEU A 248 12.34 0.75 -22.96
C LEU A 248 13.18 -0.41 -22.38
N LEU A 249 12.57 -1.59 -22.20
CA LEU A 249 13.27 -2.77 -21.68
C LEU A 249 14.29 -3.31 -22.70
N LYS A 250 13.96 -3.32 -24.00
CA LYS A 250 14.90 -3.67 -25.06
C LYS A 250 16.12 -2.72 -25.09
N ALA A 251 15.86 -1.42 -25.00
CA ALA A 251 16.94 -0.42 -24.96
C ALA A 251 17.80 -0.50 -23.70
N SER A 252 17.25 -0.98 -22.57
CA SER A 252 17.99 -1.09 -21.30
C SER A 252 18.66 -2.45 -21.07
N ARG A 253 18.53 -3.43 -21.96
CA ARG A 253 18.99 -4.82 -21.75
C ARG A 253 20.44 -4.96 -21.32
N GLU A 254 21.36 -4.28 -22.00
CA GLU A 254 22.79 -4.32 -21.63
C GLU A 254 23.02 -3.75 -20.23
N LYS A 255 22.33 -2.66 -19.90
CA LYS A 255 22.36 -2.06 -18.57
C LYS A 255 21.81 -3.01 -17.52
N ASP A 256 20.66 -3.65 -17.81
CA ASP A 256 20.01 -4.62 -16.93
C ASP A 256 20.92 -5.83 -16.65
N ARG A 257 21.67 -6.31 -17.66
CA ARG A 257 22.65 -7.38 -17.50
C ARG A 257 23.80 -7.00 -16.56
N ILE A 258 24.31 -5.78 -16.70
CA ILE A 258 25.43 -5.27 -15.88
C ILE A 258 24.97 -5.11 -14.42
N PHE A 259 23.80 -4.48 -14.22
CA PHE A 259 23.27 -4.19 -12.88
C PHE A 259 22.55 -5.38 -12.24
N LYS A 260 22.25 -6.45 -13.00
CA LYS A 260 21.51 -7.65 -12.56
C LYS A 260 20.10 -7.38 -12.04
N TYR A 261 19.47 -6.31 -12.52
CA TYR A 261 18.07 -5.97 -12.26
C TYR A 261 17.51 -5.06 -13.36
N THR A 262 16.19 -4.98 -13.45
CA THR A 262 15.44 -4.16 -14.41
C THR A 262 15.58 -2.67 -14.09
N THR A 263 16.17 -1.89 -14.99
CA THR A 263 16.51 -0.49 -14.78
C THR A 263 15.49 0.50 -15.36
N ALA A 264 14.53 0.06 -16.16
CA ALA A 264 13.47 0.86 -16.76
C ALA A 264 12.07 0.35 -16.39
N GLY A 265 11.06 1.20 -16.41
CA GLY A 265 9.64 0.85 -16.20
C GLY A 265 9.01 1.48 -14.96
N ILE A 266 7.74 1.15 -14.71
CA ILE A 266 6.88 1.79 -13.71
C ILE A 266 7.38 1.70 -12.26
N GLN A 267 8.27 0.78 -11.94
CA GLN A 267 8.94 0.70 -10.64
C GLN A 267 9.95 1.84 -10.44
N ARG A 268 10.24 2.62 -11.48
CA ARG A 268 11.12 3.80 -11.46
C ARG A 268 10.36 5.12 -11.58
N ASP A 269 9.04 5.07 -11.73
CA ASP A 269 8.19 6.26 -11.76
C ASP A 269 8.39 7.13 -10.52
N ASP A 270 8.11 8.41 -10.62
CA ASP A 270 8.13 9.34 -9.50
C ASP A 270 6.93 10.31 -9.52
N PHE A 271 6.60 10.83 -8.35
CA PHE A 271 5.54 11.80 -8.11
C PHE A 271 6.16 12.99 -7.37
N LEU A 272 6.54 14.02 -8.08
CA LEU A 272 7.21 15.17 -7.48
C LEU A 272 6.18 16.18 -7.00
N PHE A 273 6.30 16.54 -5.73
CA PHE A 273 5.54 17.63 -5.12
C PHE A 273 6.40 18.88 -5.14
N GLU A 274 5.89 19.95 -5.72
CA GLU A 274 6.60 21.23 -5.83
C GLU A 274 5.74 22.33 -5.24
N MET A 275 6.38 23.26 -4.55
CA MET A 275 5.78 24.48 -4.03
C MET A 275 6.36 25.69 -4.78
N ASN A 276 5.50 26.60 -5.21
CA ASN A 276 5.86 27.81 -5.94
C ASN A 276 5.28 29.05 -5.26
#